data_6e79fb4ce19f4678ccb44e4ef0cfcf69
#
_entry.id   6e79fb4ce19f4678ccb44e4ef0cfcf69
#
_cell.length_a   1.000
_cell.length_b   1.000
_cell.length_c   1.000
_cell.angle_alpha   90.00
_cell.angle_beta   90.00
_cell.angle_gamma   90.00
#
_symmetry.space_group_name_H-M   'P 1'
#
loop_
_entity.id
_entity.type
_entity.pdbx_description
1 polymer ?
#
loop_
_entity_poly.entity_id
_entity_poly.type
_entity_poly.pdbx_seq_one_letter_code
_entity_poly.pdbx_strand_id
1 'polypeptide(L)'
;MSYYTGRYTSTHGAVANDWPLKVGEMTLGDHLRPLGMRAVLCGKTHMRADLEGMNRLGISPDSVIGARVSECGFDVWERHDGLYPEPKPDQGYNRFLASRGYDAANPWHDNANSGRDADGTIRSGWFLENAPYAAAIDAEEGETPYIIDRSIEFIEGADAEPWLLHVSLIKPHWPLAAPPPYNAMYGPADMPPRNRSEAERIDPHPVFAAFQNHAESRAYSNDTVRDTAVPVYMGLVKQIDDEIGRLLDFLRRTGRLDSTMIAFCSDHGDYLGDHWLGEKDLFHAPSVKVPLIIFDPSPAADASRGTVCDALVEAIDLVPSFIETAGGVPAAHVIEGRSLHPILRGEVPAEWREAAFSEYDYVIKEAGRVLGSGPRECKLWMVRTHRWFAMFAPPFRPMLFDLQSDPNELNDLGAAPPSGVIEELKAHLLTWALKRKSATTVSESQIEELLACEGGADGIYYGVWNKEGTLP
;
A
#
# COMPACT_ATOMS: atom_id res chain seq x y z
N MET A 1 -1.80 4.76 3.14
CA MET A 1 -1.52 5.47 4.42
C MET A 1 -0.84 4.55 5.43
N SER A 2 -1.23 3.28 5.58
CA SER A 2 -0.59 2.34 6.53
C SER A 2 0.92 2.19 6.32
N TYR A 3 1.40 2.18 5.08
CA TYR A 3 2.85 2.18 4.73
C TYR A 3 3.62 3.40 5.27
N TYR A 4 2.94 4.53 5.48
CA TYR A 4 3.59 5.77 5.87
C TYR A 4 3.44 6.09 7.35
N THR A 5 2.42 5.52 8.00
CA THR A 5 2.11 5.77 9.42
C THR A 5 2.56 4.64 10.34
N GLY A 6 2.74 3.41 9.81
CA GLY A 6 2.94 2.21 10.62
C GLY A 6 1.70 1.82 11.43
N ARG A 7 0.50 2.26 11.00
CA ARG A 7 -0.76 2.09 11.71
C ARG A 7 -1.84 1.52 10.82
N TYR A 8 -2.85 0.89 11.41
CA TYR A 8 -3.98 0.34 10.68
C TYR A 8 -4.98 1.40 10.24
N THR A 9 -5.77 1.08 9.25
CA THR A 9 -6.72 1.97 8.60
C THR A 9 -7.72 2.60 9.58
N SER A 10 -8.30 1.83 10.49
CA SER A 10 -9.22 2.34 11.52
C SER A 10 -8.54 3.28 12.52
N THR A 11 -7.23 3.16 12.70
CA THR A 11 -6.45 3.97 13.64
C THR A 11 -6.06 5.32 13.04
N HIS A 12 -5.50 5.34 11.81
CA HIS A 12 -5.12 6.60 11.15
C HIS A 12 -6.32 7.29 10.47
N GLY A 13 -7.42 6.58 10.19
CA GLY A 13 -8.70 7.13 9.76
C GLY A 13 -8.83 7.49 8.27
N ALA A 14 -7.81 7.33 7.44
CA ALA A 14 -7.90 7.47 6.00
C ALA A 14 -8.38 6.14 5.39
N VAL A 15 -9.69 5.90 5.42
CA VAL A 15 -10.33 4.59 5.21
C VAL A 15 -10.64 4.26 3.75
N ALA A 16 -10.57 5.25 2.86
CA ALA A 16 -10.81 5.07 1.42
C ALA A 16 -10.05 6.15 0.64
N ASN A 17 -10.01 6.01 -0.69
CA ASN A 17 -9.57 7.10 -1.57
C ASN A 17 -10.39 8.36 -1.25
N ASP A 18 -9.76 9.53 -1.37
CA ASP A 18 -10.35 10.83 -1.02
C ASP A 18 -10.58 11.11 0.47
N TRP A 19 -10.31 10.17 1.38
CA TRP A 19 -10.23 10.46 2.81
C TRP A 19 -8.85 11.02 3.15
N PRO A 20 -8.76 12.27 3.63
CA PRO A 20 -7.47 12.85 3.98
C PRO A 20 -6.88 12.18 5.23
N LEU A 21 -5.55 12.06 5.27
CA LEU A 21 -4.84 11.76 6.50
C LEU A 21 -4.83 13.01 7.38
N LYS A 22 -5.20 12.87 8.65
CA LYS A 22 -5.26 14.00 9.58
C LYS A 22 -3.91 14.71 9.69
N VAL A 23 -3.93 16.04 9.69
CA VAL A 23 -2.73 16.89 9.92
C VAL A 23 -2.10 16.56 11.24
N GLY A 24 -2.31 15.95 12.11
CA GLY A 24 -1.59 15.60 13.35
C GLY A 24 -1.16 14.13 13.40
N GLU A 25 -1.42 13.37 12.34
CA GLU A 25 -0.99 11.99 12.28
C GLU A 25 0.51 11.92 12.00
N MET A 26 1.25 11.20 12.83
CA MET A 26 2.68 11.02 12.63
C MET A 26 2.94 10.07 11.47
N THR A 27 3.87 10.48 10.62
CA THR A 27 4.25 9.73 9.43
C THR A 27 5.73 9.35 9.45
N LEU A 28 6.14 8.51 8.52
CA LEU A 28 7.52 8.05 8.41
C LEU A 28 8.53 9.22 8.38
N GLY A 29 8.22 10.30 7.64
CA GLY A 29 9.07 11.48 7.61
C GLY A 29 9.19 12.17 8.98
N ASP A 30 8.15 12.14 9.80
CA ASP A 30 8.19 12.75 11.13
C ASP A 30 9.03 11.92 12.12
N HIS A 31 9.03 10.60 11.97
CA HIS A 31 9.87 9.71 12.76
C HIS A 31 11.36 9.77 12.37
N LEU A 32 11.66 9.96 11.08
CA LEU A 32 13.04 9.92 10.57
C LEU A 32 13.79 11.24 10.71
N ARG A 33 13.11 12.39 10.55
CA ARG A 33 13.77 13.71 10.65
C ARG A 33 14.51 13.96 11.96
N PRO A 34 13.94 13.64 13.15
CA PRO A 34 14.68 13.79 14.43
C PRO A 34 15.96 12.93 14.49
N LEU A 35 16.06 11.88 13.69
CA LEU A 35 17.25 11.03 13.59
C LEU A 35 18.27 11.56 12.55
N GLY A 36 18.04 12.76 12.00
CA GLY A 36 18.92 13.35 11.00
C GLY A 36 18.76 12.73 9.61
N MET A 37 17.73 11.92 9.37
CA MET A 37 17.49 11.29 8.05
C MET A 37 16.47 12.11 7.26
N ARG A 38 16.80 12.45 6.03
CA ARG A 38 15.92 13.13 5.10
C ARG A 38 14.96 12.11 4.45
N ALA A 39 13.66 12.28 4.60
CA ALA A 39 12.65 11.46 3.91
C ALA A 39 12.18 12.16 2.63
N VAL A 40 12.37 11.55 1.48
CA VAL A 40 12.19 12.15 0.15
C VAL A 40 11.23 11.33 -0.70
N LEU A 41 10.33 12.01 -1.42
CA LEU A 41 9.39 11.41 -2.37
C LEU A 41 9.88 11.60 -3.80
N CYS A 42 9.90 10.52 -4.56
CA CYS A 42 9.98 10.52 -6.01
C CYS A 42 8.86 9.62 -6.57
N GLY A 43 7.78 10.24 -7.04
CA GLY A 43 6.60 9.54 -7.57
C GLY A 43 5.30 9.88 -6.83
N LYS A 44 4.54 8.85 -6.43
CA LYS A 44 3.16 8.94 -5.95
C LYS A 44 3.05 8.59 -4.46
N THR A 45 2.27 9.37 -3.70
CA THR A 45 1.78 8.96 -2.37
C THR A 45 0.32 8.55 -2.37
N HIS A 46 -0.45 8.96 -3.37
CA HIS A 46 -1.91 8.83 -3.44
C HIS A 46 -2.60 9.38 -2.19
N MET A 47 -1.97 10.35 -1.56
CA MET A 47 -2.52 11.01 -0.38
C MET A 47 -3.41 12.19 -0.79
N ARG A 48 -4.53 12.35 -0.08
CA ARG A 48 -5.29 13.59 -0.09
C ARG A 48 -4.91 14.45 1.10
N ALA A 49 -4.56 15.71 0.85
CA ALA A 49 -4.22 16.65 1.91
C ALA A 49 -5.44 17.00 2.77
N ASP A 50 -5.28 17.06 4.07
CA ASP A 50 -6.27 17.55 5.03
C ASP A 50 -6.31 19.09 5.03
N LEU A 51 -6.83 19.66 3.95
CA LEU A 51 -6.91 21.13 3.78
C LEU A 51 -7.74 21.81 4.87
N GLU A 52 -8.79 21.14 5.37
CA GLU A 52 -9.60 21.67 6.46
C GLU A 52 -8.83 21.71 7.77
N GLY A 53 -8.12 20.63 8.12
CA GLY A 53 -7.25 20.58 9.28
C GLY A 53 -6.11 21.59 9.21
N MET A 54 -5.48 21.73 8.03
CA MET A 54 -4.43 22.74 7.81
C MET A 54 -4.98 24.16 8.00
N ASN A 55 -6.12 24.49 7.39
CA ASN A 55 -6.75 25.79 7.54
C ASN A 55 -7.10 26.09 9.00
N ARG A 56 -7.67 25.12 9.72
CA ARG A 56 -7.98 25.24 11.16
C ARG A 56 -6.76 25.55 12.01
N LEU A 57 -5.58 25.07 11.63
CA LEU A 57 -4.31 25.27 12.34
C LEU A 57 -3.48 26.43 11.79
N GLY A 58 -3.95 27.14 10.76
CA GLY A 58 -3.21 28.22 10.12
C GLY A 58 -1.99 27.77 9.32
N ILE A 59 -1.97 26.52 8.86
CA ILE A 59 -0.90 25.97 8.04
C ILE A 59 -1.20 26.26 6.57
N SER A 60 -0.33 27.02 5.90
CA SER A 60 -0.42 27.21 4.45
C SER A 60 0.01 25.92 3.71
N PRO A 61 -0.79 25.43 2.74
CA PRO A 61 -0.39 24.30 1.89
C PRO A 61 0.94 24.53 1.17
N ASP A 62 1.25 25.77 0.80
CA ASP A 62 2.50 26.13 0.09
C ASP A 62 3.70 26.29 1.02
N SER A 63 3.52 26.18 2.34
CA SER A 63 4.62 26.19 3.28
C SER A 63 5.36 24.84 3.29
N VAL A 64 6.60 24.81 3.75
CA VAL A 64 7.38 23.57 3.92
C VAL A 64 6.62 22.55 4.79
N ILE A 65 5.98 23.01 5.86
CA ILE A 65 5.16 22.12 6.73
C ILE A 65 3.93 21.66 5.98
N GLY A 66 3.23 22.55 5.28
CA GLY A 66 2.05 22.22 4.48
C GLY A 66 2.35 21.19 3.40
N ALA A 67 3.43 21.34 2.66
CA ALA A 67 3.89 20.40 1.67
C ALA A 67 4.17 19.01 2.28
N ARG A 68 4.88 18.96 3.42
CA ARG A 68 5.22 17.71 4.12
C ARG A 68 3.97 16.98 4.63
N VAL A 69 3.05 17.67 5.28
CA VAL A 69 1.82 17.03 5.80
C VAL A 69 0.87 16.63 4.67
N SER A 70 1.01 17.22 3.50
CA SER A 70 0.26 16.83 2.29
C SER A 70 0.88 15.62 1.57
N GLU A 71 2.09 15.21 1.92
CA GLU A 71 2.84 14.13 1.27
C GLU A 71 3.41 13.14 2.30
N CYS A 72 2.63 12.79 3.32
CA CYS A 72 3.00 11.81 4.33
C CYS A 72 4.35 12.05 5.01
N GLY A 73 4.70 13.32 5.22
CA GLY A 73 5.94 13.75 5.85
C GLY A 73 7.15 13.79 4.94
N PHE A 74 7.03 13.50 3.66
CA PHE A 74 8.14 13.55 2.71
C PHE A 74 8.46 14.95 2.22
N ASP A 75 9.73 15.21 1.96
CA ASP A 75 10.18 16.30 1.09
C ASP A 75 9.99 15.86 -0.37
N VAL A 76 9.29 16.64 -1.16
CA VAL A 76 8.98 16.29 -2.55
C VAL A 76 10.16 16.63 -3.45
N TRP A 77 10.81 15.60 -4.04
CA TRP A 77 11.78 15.76 -5.13
C TRP A 77 11.08 15.80 -6.48
N GLU A 78 10.26 14.79 -6.73
CA GLU A 78 9.38 14.74 -7.90
C GLU A 78 8.05 14.12 -7.51
N ARG A 79 6.96 14.80 -7.83
CA ARG A 79 5.62 14.26 -7.65
C ARG A 79 5.01 13.86 -8.98
N HIS A 80 4.59 12.61 -9.06
CA HIS A 80 3.90 12.08 -10.23
C HIS A 80 2.79 11.13 -9.80
N ASP A 81 1.57 11.63 -9.71
CA ASP A 81 0.40 10.86 -9.29
C ASP A 81 -0.29 10.11 -10.45
N GLY A 82 -0.16 10.63 -11.67
CA GLY A 82 -0.93 10.11 -12.81
C GLY A 82 -2.45 10.23 -12.61
N LEU A 83 -3.21 9.39 -13.29
CA LEU A 83 -4.66 9.22 -13.12
C LEU A 83 -5.48 10.52 -13.28
N TYR A 84 -5.04 11.41 -14.13
CA TYR A 84 -5.74 12.67 -14.42
C TYR A 84 -6.12 12.75 -15.90
N PRO A 85 -7.42 12.63 -16.23
CA PRO A 85 -7.88 12.76 -17.60
C PRO A 85 -7.79 14.19 -18.11
N GLU A 86 -7.78 15.17 -17.22
CA GLU A 86 -7.69 16.59 -17.56
C GLU A 86 -6.24 17.03 -17.78
N PRO A 87 -5.98 17.96 -18.72
CA PRO A 87 -4.64 18.49 -18.94
C PRO A 87 -4.05 19.11 -17.68
N LYS A 88 -2.82 18.73 -17.35
CA LYS A 88 -2.04 19.30 -16.25
C LYS A 88 -0.62 19.64 -16.75
N PRO A 89 -0.48 20.72 -17.54
CA PRO A 89 0.79 21.09 -18.15
C PRO A 89 1.88 21.38 -17.13
N ASP A 90 1.51 21.81 -15.92
CA ASP A 90 2.44 22.12 -14.83
C ASP A 90 3.01 20.89 -14.12
N GLN A 91 2.53 19.68 -14.42
CA GLN A 91 3.13 18.47 -13.89
C GLN A 91 4.53 18.26 -14.47
N GLY A 92 5.48 17.82 -13.63
CA GLY A 92 6.88 17.61 -14.04
C GLY A 92 6.99 16.71 -15.26
N TYR A 93 6.30 15.59 -15.25
CA TYR A 93 6.32 14.64 -16.36
C TYR A 93 5.72 15.21 -17.65
N ASN A 94 4.63 15.98 -17.61
CA ASN A 94 4.10 16.63 -18.80
C ASN A 94 5.07 17.69 -19.37
N ARG A 95 5.76 18.45 -18.51
CA ARG A 95 6.82 19.38 -18.96
C ARG A 95 7.99 18.62 -19.58
N PHE A 96 8.38 17.48 -19.01
CA PHE A 96 9.41 16.61 -19.57
C PHE A 96 9.01 16.15 -20.96
N LEU A 97 7.82 15.58 -21.14
CA LEU A 97 7.34 15.11 -22.44
C LEU A 97 7.26 16.24 -23.48
N ALA A 98 6.76 17.41 -23.09
CA ALA A 98 6.72 18.59 -23.97
C ALA A 98 8.16 18.99 -24.41
N SER A 99 9.14 18.90 -23.53
CA SER A 99 10.56 19.20 -23.85
C SER A 99 11.16 18.17 -24.83
N ARG A 100 10.58 16.98 -24.92
CA ARG A 100 10.95 15.90 -25.86
C ARG A 100 10.20 15.98 -27.20
N GLY A 101 9.31 16.98 -27.35
CA GLY A 101 8.57 17.21 -28.60
C GLY A 101 7.20 16.54 -28.67
N TYR A 102 6.68 16.02 -27.57
CA TYR A 102 5.31 15.52 -27.47
C TYR A 102 4.36 16.71 -27.28
N ASP A 103 3.94 17.28 -28.39
CA ASP A 103 3.08 18.47 -28.42
C ASP A 103 1.61 18.07 -28.40
N ALA A 104 1.07 17.79 -27.20
CA ALA A 104 -0.32 17.45 -26.97
C ALA A 104 -0.87 18.27 -25.79
N ALA A 105 -2.20 18.42 -25.72
CA ALA A 105 -2.84 19.12 -24.62
C ALA A 105 -2.59 18.43 -23.26
N ASN A 106 -2.51 17.10 -23.28
CA ASN A 106 -2.15 16.27 -22.14
C ASN A 106 -1.19 15.15 -22.59
N PRO A 107 0.14 15.43 -22.71
CA PRO A 107 1.11 14.44 -23.18
C PRO A 107 1.12 13.15 -22.35
N TRP A 108 0.87 13.23 -21.03
CA TRP A 108 0.70 12.06 -20.17
C TRP A 108 -0.41 11.12 -20.70
N HIS A 109 -1.58 11.69 -21.08
CA HIS A 109 -2.69 10.89 -21.58
C HIS A 109 -2.51 10.54 -23.07
N ASP A 110 -2.24 11.54 -23.90
CA ASP A 110 -2.33 11.41 -25.36
C ASP A 110 -1.13 10.67 -25.98
N ASN A 111 -0.01 10.60 -25.24
CA ASN A 111 1.22 9.93 -25.68
C ASN A 111 1.59 8.74 -24.78
N ALA A 112 1.83 8.98 -23.49
CA ALA A 112 2.35 7.94 -22.60
C ALA A 112 1.30 6.89 -22.22
N ASN A 113 0.03 7.27 -22.14
CA ASN A 113 -1.09 6.41 -21.72
C ASN A 113 -2.14 6.19 -22.80
N SER A 114 -1.76 6.35 -24.07
CA SER A 114 -2.55 6.02 -25.24
C SER A 114 -1.69 5.38 -26.30
N GLY A 115 -2.27 4.42 -27.02
CA GLY A 115 -1.61 3.78 -28.15
C GLY A 115 -1.95 4.46 -29.48
N ARG A 116 -1.27 4.06 -30.55
CA ARG A 116 -1.59 4.45 -31.91
C ARG A 116 -1.98 3.20 -32.72
N ASP A 117 -3.11 3.28 -33.41
CA ASP A 117 -3.47 2.26 -34.35
C ASP A 117 -2.73 2.41 -35.72
N ALA A 118 -3.00 1.50 -36.64
CA ALA A 118 -2.32 1.48 -37.94
C ALA A 118 -2.59 2.74 -38.79
N ASP A 119 -3.68 3.45 -38.53
CA ASP A 119 -4.04 4.69 -39.20
C ASP A 119 -3.48 5.94 -38.50
N GLY A 120 -2.73 5.74 -37.42
CA GLY A 120 -2.16 6.80 -36.59
C GLY A 120 -3.15 7.45 -35.62
N THR A 121 -4.36 6.91 -35.51
CA THR A 121 -5.36 7.42 -34.57
C THR A 121 -4.97 7.08 -33.12
N ILE A 122 -5.07 8.06 -32.23
CA ILE A 122 -4.82 7.86 -30.80
C ILE A 122 -5.95 7.02 -30.19
N ARG A 123 -5.57 5.97 -29.49
CA ARG A 123 -6.44 5.02 -28.79
C ARG A 123 -6.13 5.07 -27.30
N SER A 124 -7.07 5.59 -26.53
CA SER A 124 -6.89 5.76 -25.08
C SER A 124 -6.68 4.42 -24.36
N GLY A 125 -5.62 4.33 -23.57
CA GLY A 125 -5.32 3.16 -22.74
C GLY A 125 -6.28 2.94 -21.57
N TRP A 126 -7.22 3.85 -21.33
CA TRP A 126 -8.31 3.64 -20.37
C TRP A 126 -9.30 2.57 -20.82
N PHE A 127 -9.35 2.24 -22.12
CA PHE A 127 -10.20 1.18 -22.66
C PHE A 127 -9.35 -0.06 -22.92
N LEU A 128 -9.68 -1.17 -22.26
CA LEU A 128 -8.91 -2.42 -22.31
C LEU A 128 -8.74 -2.99 -23.72
N GLU A 129 -9.69 -2.74 -24.61
CA GLU A 129 -9.58 -3.13 -26.04
C GLU A 129 -8.39 -2.47 -26.75
N ASN A 130 -7.94 -1.33 -26.24
CA ASN A 130 -6.84 -0.57 -26.80
C ASN A 130 -5.47 -0.94 -26.21
N ALA A 131 -5.42 -1.78 -25.18
CA ALA A 131 -4.18 -2.16 -24.51
C ALA A 131 -3.08 -2.72 -25.45
N PRO A 132 -3.39 -3.50 -26.52
CA PRO A 132 -2.37 -4.01 -27.44
C PRO A 132 -1.70 -2.93 -28.30
N TYR A 133 -2.30 -1.74 -28.46
CA TYR A 133 -1.66 -0.68 -29.20
C TYR A 133 -0.45 -0.15 -28.46
N ALA A 134 0.68 -0.07 -29.18
CA ALA A 134 1.90 0.49 -28.60
C ALA A 134 1.66 1.92 -28.12
N ALA A 135 2.08 2.23 -26.92
CA ALA A 135 2.06 3.60 -26.41
C ALA A 135 2.80 4.54 -27.38
N ALA A 136 2.23 5.74 -27.56
CA ALA A 136 2.72 6.72 -28.54
C ALA A 136 3.94 7.49 -28.03
N ILE A 137 4.89 6.80 -27.41
CA ILE A 137 6.05 7.34 -26.73
C ILE A 137 7.20 6.33 -26.81
N ASP A 138 8.43 6.80 -26.81
CA ASP A 138 9.59 5.94 -26.71
C ASP A 138 9.71 5.34 -25.30
N ALA A 139 10.24 4.12 -25.21
CA ALA A 139 10.25 3.37 -23.95
C ALA A 139 11.02 4.10 -22.83
N GLU A 140 12.10 4.75 -23.18
CA GLU A 140 12.96 5.51 -22.27
C GLU A 140 12.32 6.81 -21.74
N GLU A 141 11.24 7.25 -22.39
CA GLU A 141 10.51 8.46 -22.01
C GLU A 141 9.21 8.18 -21.26
N GLY A 142 8.92 6.89 -20.99
CA GLY A 142 7.78 6.45 -20.19
C GLY A 142 7.80 6.97 -18.75
N GLU A 143 6.65 6.88 -18.06
CA GLU A 143 6.54 7.34 -16.65
C GLU A 143 7.47 6.56 -15.72
N THR A 144 7.65 5.25 -15.93
CA THR A 144 8.53 4.42 -15.09
C THR A 144 9.99 4.82 -15.21
N PRO A 145 10.61 4.87 -16.42
CA PRO A 145 11.98 5.36 -16.57
C PRO A 145 12.14 6.82 -16.12
N TYR A 146 11.17 7.69 -16.34
CA TYR A 146 11.21 9.06 -15.85
C TYR A 146 11.41 9.13 -14.33
N ILE A 147 10.62 8.38 -13.56
CA ILE A 147 10.73 8.36 -12.09
C ILE A 147 12.06 7.75 -11.65
N ILE A 148 12.57 6.73 -12.34
CA ILE A 148 13.87 6.14 -12.05
C ILE A 148 15.00 7.17 -12.34
N ASP A 149 14.93 7.92 -13.44
CA ASP A 149 15.89 9.00 -13.75
C ASP A 149 15.88 10.08 -12.68
N ARG A 150 14.68 10.53 -12.26
CA ARG A 150 14.56 11.52 -11.17
C ARG A 150 15.11 10.98 -9.85
N SER A 151 14.95 9.67 -9.59
CA SER A 151 15.49 9.01 -8.40
C SER A 151 17.02 8.94 -8.43
N ILE A 152 17.59 8.58 -9.57
CA ILE A 152 19.04 8.58 -9.77
C ILE A 152 19.62 9.99 -9.60
N GLU A 153 18.98 10.99 -10.20
CA GLU A 153 19.38 12.40 -10.07
C GLU A 153 19.39 12.86 -8.60
N PHE A 154 18.35 12.51 -7.83
CA PHE A 154 18.36 12.77 -6.39
C PHE A 154 19.54 12.12 -5.70
N ILE A 155 19.78 10.82 -5.94
CA ILE A 155 20.87 10.07 -5.29
C ILE A 155 22.24 10.63 -5.69
N GLU A 156 22.43 11.06 -6.95
CA GLU A 156 23.66 11.69 -7.41
C GLU A 156 23.93 13.02 -6.70
N GLY A 157 22.87 13.82 -6.52
CA GLY A 157 22.94 15.12 -5.85
C GLY A 157 22.89 15.04 -4.33
N ALA A 158 22.60 13.88 -3.77
CA ALA A 158 22.57 13.70 -2.31
C ALA A 158 23.98 13.69 -1.75
N ASP A 159 24.24 14.68 -0.90
CA ASP A 159 25.47 14.78 -0.11
C ASP A 159 25.60 13.63 0.91
N ALA A 160 26.46 13.77 1.90
CA ALA A 160 26.70 12.78 2.95
C ALA A 160 25.52 12.65 3.95
N GLU A 161 24.45 13.42 3.80
CA GLU A 161 23.27 13.32 4.68
C GLU A 161 22.53 12.00 4.44
N PRO A 162 22.20 11.27 5.51
CA PRO A 162 21.39 10.07 5.39
C PRO A 162 20.00 10.38 4.81
N TRP A 163 19.52 9.51 3.94
CA TRP A 163 18.20 9.68 3.31
C TRP A 163 17.41 8.37 3.26
N LEU A 164 16.09 8.52 3.27
CA LEU A 164 15.15 7.52 2.79
C LEU A 164 14.50 8.08 1.52
N LEU A 165 14.65 7.40 0.40
CA LEU A 165 14.00 7.74 -0.86
C LEU A 165 12.83 6.79 -1.13
N HIS A 166 11.62 7.33 -1.15
CA HIS A 166 10.44 6.61 -1.59
C HIS A 166 10.29 6.75 -3.10
N VAL A 167 10.68 5.71 -3.84
CA VAL A 167 10.48 5.60 -5.28
C VAL A 167 9.14 4.92 -5.51
N SER A 168 8.15 5.67 -6.03
CA SER A 168 6.80 5.16 -6.22
C SER A 168 6.39 5.23 -7.68
N LEU A 169 6.20 4.04 -8.27
CA LEU A 169 5.82 3.87 -9.66
C LEU A 169 4.30 3.66 -9.76
N ILE A 170 3.67 4.28 -10.78
CA ILE A 170 2.24 4.11 -11.04
C ILE A 170 1.97 2.78 -11.72
N LYS A 171 2.78 2.45 -12.74
CA LYS A 171 2.64 1.18 -13.45
C LYS A 171 2.91 0.00 -12.51
N PRO A 172 2.21 -1.13 -12.72
CA PRO A 172 1.35 -1.49 -13.86
C PRO A 172 -0.13 -1.08 -13.73
N HIS A 173 -0.49 -0.15 -12.81
CA HIS A 173 -1.85 0.39 -12.69
C HIS A 173 -2.32 1.04 -14.01
N TRP A 174 -3.63 1.07 -14.23
CA TRP A 174 -4.24 1.74 -15.38
C TRP A 174 -3.79 3.19 -15.56
N PRO A 175 -3.84 3.70 -16.80
CA PRO A 175 -4.22 3.08 -18.07
C PRO A 175 -3.25 2.00 -18.53
N LEU A 176 -3.75 0.94 -19.21
CA LEU A 176 -2.90 -0.12 -19.75
C LEU A 176 -2.39 0.27 -21.15
N ALA A 177 -1.29 0.97 -21.19
CA ALA A 177 -0.56 1.31 -22.40
C ALA A 177 0.93 1.09 -22.13
N ALA A 178 1.55 0.22 -22.93
CA ALA A 178 2.97 -0.08 -22.81
C ALA A 178 3.72 0.35 -24.09
N PRO A 179 4.91 0.95 -23.96
CA PRO A 179 5.72 1.26 -25.15
C PRO A 179 6.35 -0.01 -25.74
N PRO A 180 6.79 0.03 -27.02
CA PRO A 180 7.58 -1.07 -27.58
C PRO A 180 8.91 -1.23 -26.81
N PRO A 181 9.43 -2.46 -26.59
CA PRO A 181 8.85 -3.73 -27.02
C PRO A 181 7.81 -4.32 -26.07
N TYR A 182 7.57 -3.70 -24.92
CA TYR A 182 6.80 -4.24 -23.79
C TYR A 182 5.33 -4.52 -24.14
N ASN A 183 4.73 -3.74 -25.05
CA ASN A 183 3.34 -3.92 -25.47
C ASN A 183 3.08 -5.25 -26.18
N ALA A 184 4.11 -5.86 -26.78
CA ALA A 184 4.00 -7.07 -27.59
C ALA A 184 4.94 -8.20 -27.09
N MET A 185 5.52 -8.06 -25.90
CA MET A 185 6.50 -9.01 -25.36
C MET A 185 5.87 -10.34 -24.94
N TYR A 186 4.63 -10.31 -24.48
CA TYR A 186 3.89 -11.46 -24.00
C TYR A 186 2.59 -11.64 -24.78
N GLY A 187 2.10 -12.88 -24.84
CA GLY A 187 0.82 -13.23 -25.42
C GLY A 187 -0.04 -14.06 -24.46
N PRO A 188 -1.25 -14.45 -24.88
CA PRO A 188 -2.14 -15.25 -24.03
C PRO A 188 -1.54 -16.59 -23.56
N ALA A 189 -0.60 -17.17 -24.32
CA ALA A 189 0.08 -18.41 -23.94
C ALA A 189 1.09 -18.25 -22.80
N ASP A 190 1.54 -17.03 -22.52
CA ASP A 190 2.51 -16.72 -21.48
C ASP A 190 1.84 -16.38 -20.13
N MET A 191 0.52 -16.22 -20.12
CA MET A 191 -0.23 -15.84 -18.93
C MET A 191 -0.27 -16.98 -17.89
N PRO A 192 -0.25 -16.66 -16.60
CA PRO A 192 -0.50 -17.64 -15.56
C PRO A 192 -1.93 -18.24 -15.70
N PRO A 193 -2.13 -19.48 -15.21
CA PRO A 193 -3.45 -20.07 -15.16
C PRO A 193 -4.45 -19.17 -14.42
N ARG A 194 -5.71 -19.17 -14.87
CA ARG A 194 -6.78 -18.42 -14.21
C ARG A 194 -7.11 -19.04 -12.87
N ASN A 195 -7.10 -18.24 -11.82
CA ASN A 195 -7.52 -18.66 -10.48
C ASN A 195 -8.99 -18.30 -10.27
N ARG A 196 -9.91 -19.08 -10.85
CA ARG A 196 -11.35 -18.90 -10.71
C ARG A 196 -12.11 -20.20 -10.99
N SER A 197 -13.29 -20.37 -10.41
CA SER A 197 -14.16 -21.51 -10.56
C SER A 197 -15.60 -21.06 -10.85
N GLU A 198 -16.34 -21.80 -11.70
CA GLU A 198 -17.78 -21.56 -11.90
C GLU A 198 -18.58 -21.74 -10.60
N ALA A 199 -18.09 -22.53 -9.65
CA ALA A 199 -18.74 -22.70 -8.35
C ALA A 199 -18.83 -21.39 -7.56
N GLU A 200 -17.89 -20.47 -7.71
CA GLU A 200 -17.91 -19.15 -7.04
C GLU A 200 -19.06 -18.25 -7.49
N ARG A 201 -19.73 -18.58 -8.60
CA ARG A 201 -20.87 -17.84 -9.15
C ARG A 201 -22.21 -18.49 -8.79
N ILE A 202 -22.19 -19.64 -8.11
CA ILE A 202 -23.40 -20.34 -7.67
C ILE A 202 -23.69 -19.94 -6.23
N ASP A 203 -24.77 -19.17 -6.00
CA ASP A 203 -25.17 -18.64 -4.70
C ASP A 203 -24.01 -17.94 -3.94
N PRO A 204 -23.33 -16.98 -4.57
CA PRO A 204 -22.17 -16.33 -3.99
C PRO A 204 -22.55 -15.52 -2.73
N HIS A 205 -21.57 -15.28 -1.87
CA HIS A 205 -21.73 -14.36 -0.75
C HIS A 205 -22.21 -12.98 -1.25
N PRO A 206 -23.20 -12.31 -0.60
CA PRO A 206 -23.80 -11.09 -1.13
C PRO A 206 -22.80 -9.97 -1.45
N VAL A 207 -21.79 -9.74 -0.60
CA VAL A 207 -20.76 -8.76 -0.85
C VAL A 207 -19.91 -9.16 -2.05
N PHE A 208 -19.49 -10.42 -2.13
CA PHE A 208 -18.70 -10.92 -3.27
C PHE A 208 -19.48 -10.80 -4.59
N ALA A 209 -20.77 -11.17 -4.59
CA ALA A 209 -21.66 -11.00 -5.75
C ALA A 209 -21.77 -9.54 -6.20
N ALA A 210 -21.85 -8.61 -5.24
CA ALA A 210 -21.92 -7.18 -5.55
C ALA A 210 -20.61 -6.71 -6.26
N PHE A 211 -19.44 -7.15 -5.81
CA PHE A 211 -18.17 -6.83 -6.45
C PHE A 211 -17.97 -7.54 -7.79
N GLN A 212 -18.44 -8.78 -7.96
CA GLN A 212 -18.45 -9.44 -9.28
C GLN A 212 -19.26 -8.67 -10.34
N ASN A 213 -20.24 -7.86 -9.91
CA ASN A 213 -21.07 -7.04 -10.77
C ASN A 213 -20.49 -5.65 -11.08
N HIS A 214 -19.37 -5.27 -10.52
CA HIS A 214 -18.66 -4.05 -10.91
C HIS A 214 -18.21 -4.11 -12.38
N ALA A 215 -18.09 -2.94 -13.03
CA ALA A 215 -17.78 -2.86 -14.45
C ALA A 215 -16.45 -3.53 -14.80
N GLU A 216 -15.41 -3.30 -13.99
CA GLU A 216 -14.09 -3.89 -14.13
C GLU A 216 -14.11 -5.41 -13.94
N SER A 217 -14.86 -5.92 -12.97
CA SER A 217 -15.02 -7.35 -12.74
C SER A 217 -15.74 -8.04 -13.91
N ARG A 218 -16.81 -7.41 -14.42
CA ARG A 218 -17.51 -7.93 -15.62
C ARG A 218 -16.61 -7.93 -16.86
N ALA A 219 -15.78 -6.89 -17.01
CA ALA A 219 -14.83 -6.82 -18.11
C ALA A 219 -13.83 -7.99 -18.04
N TYR A 220 -13.13 -8.15 -16.93
CA TYR A 220 -12.14 -9.22 -16.75
C TYR A 220 -12.73 -10.63 -16.60
N SER A 221 -14.03 -10.76 -16.34
CA SER A 221 -14.73 -12.05 -16.42
C SER A 221 -14.82 -12.59 -17.85
N ASN A 222 -14.64 -11.75 -18.87
CA ASN A 222 -14.57 -12.13 -20.26
C ASN A 222 -13.16 -12.54 -20.65
N ASP A 223 -12.99 -13.76 -21.14
CA ASP A 223 -11.69 -14.30 -21.53
C ASP A 223 -11.00 -13.48 -22.62
N THR A 224 -11.73 -12.97 -23.60
CA THR A 224 -11.16 -12.13 -24.66
C THR A 224 -10.57 -10.85 -24.09
N VAL A 225 -11.23 -10.22 -23.13
CA VAL A 225 -10.72 -9.02 -22.46
C VAL A 225 -9.45 -9.34 -21.69
N ARG A 226 -9.48 -10.42 -20.90
CA ARG A 226 -8.32 -10.88 -20.15
C ARG A 226 -7.14 -11.22 -21.06
N ASP A 227 -7.38 -11.98 -22.10
CA ASP A 227 -6.36 -12.39 -23.07
C ASP A 227 -5.77 -11.20 -23.85
N THR A 228 -6.50 -10.08 -23.89
CA THR A 228 -6.04 -8.82 -24.51
C THR A 228 -5.23 -7.96 -23.53
N ALA A 229 -5.69 -7.81 -22.29
CA ALA A 229 -5.15 -6.84 -21.35
C ALA A 229 -3.99 -7.39 -20.50
N VAL A 230 -4.07 -8.64 -20.05
CA VAL A 230 -3.07 -9.23 -19.14
C VAL A 230 -1.67 -9.34 -19.76
N PRO A 231 -1.49 -9.70 -21.03
CA PRO A 231 -0.16 -9.68 -21.65
C PRO A 231 0.51 -8.30 -21.62
N VAL A 232 -0.26 -7.23 -21.79
CA VAL A 232 0.26 -5.86 -21.71
C VAL A 232 0.61 -5.48 -20.26
N TYR A 233 -0.22 -5.89 -19.30
CA TYR A 233 0.11 -5.75 -17.88
C TYR A 233 1.44 -6.45 -17.54
N MET A 234 1.65 -7.68 -18.03
CA MET A 234 2.94 -8.39 -17.86
C MET A 234 4.10 -7.62 -18.51
N GLY A 235 3.89 -7.00 -19.65
CA GLY A 235 4.88 -6.13 -20.30
C GLY A 235 5.23 -4.92 -19.44
N LEU A 236 4.24 -4.27 -18.83
CA LEU A 236 4.47 -3.17 -17.89
C LEU A 236 5.25 -3.61 -16.65
N VAL A 237 4.95 -4.81 -16.10
CA VAL A 237 5.74 -5.40 -15.01
C VAL A 237 7.19 -5.64 -15.44
N LYS A 238 7.40 -6.11 -16.69
CA LYS A 238 8.77 -6.29 -17.22
C LYS A 238 9.51 -4.97 -17.35
N GLN A 239 8.86 -3.90 -17.80
CA GLN A 239 9.47 -2.57 -17.84
C GLN A 239 9.89 -2.09 -16.44
N ILE A 240 9.06 -2.33 -15.43
CA ILE A 240 9.39 -2.01 -14.04
C ILE A 240 10.64 -2.79 -13.60
N ASP A 241 10.71 -4.09 -13.88
CA ASP A 241 11.84 -4.94 -13.55
C ASP A 241 13.15 -4.44 -14.18
N ASP A 242 13.11 -4.07 -15.47
CA ASP A 242 14.26 -3.49 -16.17
C ASP A 242 14.72 -2.17 -15.54
N GLU A 243 13.79 -1.31 -15.20
CA GLU A 243 14.07 0.00 -14.65
C GLU A 243 14.57 -0.06 -13.19
N ILE A 244 14.05 -0.98 -12.39
CA ILE A 244 14.61 -1.27 -11.06
C ILE A 244 16.02 -1.84 -11.20
N GLY A 245 16.24 -2.73 -12.19
CA GLY A 245 17.57 -3.24 -12.52
C GLY A 245 18.56 -2.11 -12.81
N ARG A 246 18.14 -1.09 -13.57
CA ARG A 246 18.94 0.10 -13.89
C ARG A 246 19.29 0.92 -12.63
N LEU A 247 18.34 1.10 -11.72
CA LEU A 247 18.58 1.77 -10.44
C LEU A 247 19.55 0.98 -9.55
N LEU A 248 19.39 -0.33 -9.45
CA LEU A 248 20.29 -1.20 -8.68
C LEU A 248 21.71 -1.20 -9.26
N ASP A 249 21.85 -1.22 -10.57
CA ASP A 249 23.14 -1.13 -11.25
C ASP A 249 23.82 0.23 -11.01
N PHE A 250 23.04 1.31 -10.95
CA PHE A 250 23.54 2.62 -10.56
C PHE A 250 24.08 2.61 -9.11
N LEU A 251 23.31 2.09 -8.15
CA LEU A 251 23.75 1.97 -6.75
C LEU A 251 25.02 1.13 -6.62
N ARG A 252 25.12 0.02 -7.37
CA ARG A 252 26.31 -0.85 -7.39
C ARG A 252 27.54 -0.13 -7.95
N ARG A 253 27.40 0.52 -9.10
CA ARG A 253 28.51 1.24 -9.75
C ARG A 253 29.04 2.42 -8.93
N THR A 254 28.17 3.05 -8.16
CA THR A 254 28.53 4.18 -7.29
C THR A 254 28.97 3.75 -5.88
N GLY A 255 29.02 2.44 -5.60
CA GLY A 255 29.39 1.90 -4.29
C GLY A 255 28.36 2.18 -3.17
N ARG A 256 27.17 2.61 -3.53
CA ARG A 256 26.11 2.95 -2.56
C ARG A 256 25.26 1.74 -2.16
N LEU A 257 25.28 0.66 -2.94
CA LEU A 257 24.50 -0.53 -2.65
C LEU A 257 24.88 -1.15 -1.29
N ASP A 258 26.16 -1.15 -0.94
CA ASP A 258 26.68 -1.74 0.31
C ASP A 258 26.29 -0.96 1.57
N SER A 259 25.66 0.21 1.41
CA SER A 259 25.21 1.08 2.51
C SER A 259 23.74 1.46 2.40
N THR A 260 22.98 0.87 1.46
CA THR A 260 21.59 1.19 1.21
C THR A 260 20.71 -0.03 1.48
N MET A 261 19.83 0.06 2.48
CA MET A 261 18.74 -0.89 2.64
C MET A 261 17.70 -0.66 1.54
N ILE A 262 17.22 -1.73 0.92
CA ILE A 262 16.23 -1.65 -0.16
C ILE A 262 15.02 -2.50 0.23
N ALA A 263 13.83 -1.90 0.22
CA ALA A 263 12.57 -2.60 0.35
C ALA A 263 11.75 -2.43 -0.93
N PHE A 264 11.49 -3.52 -1.63
CA PHE A 264 10.61 -3.56 -2.79
C PHE A 264 9.26 -4.15 -2.37
N CYS A 265 8.18 -3.44 -2.63
CA CYS A 265 6.82 -3.88 -2.34
C CYS A 265 5.81 -3.24 -3.29
N SER A 266 4.56 -3.70 -3.24
CA SER A 266 3.42 -3.05 -3.88
C SER A 266 2.42 -2.61 -2.81
N ASP A 267 1.62 -1.57 -3.10
CA ASP A 267 0.55 -1.08 -2.25
C ASP A 267 -0.67 -2.02 -2.23
N HIS A 268 -0.95 -2.70 -3.33
CA HIS A 268 -1.97 -3.73 -3.52
C HIS A 268 -1.63 -4.59 -4.74
N GLY A 269 -2.32 -5.70 -4.92
CA GLY A 269 -2.31 -6.48 -6.15
C GLY A 269 -3.44 -6.09 -7.11
N ASP A 270 -3.75 -6.97 -8.05
CA ASP A 270 -4.89 -6.84 -8.97
C ASP A 270 -5.42 -8.23 -9.29
N TYR A 271 -6.74 -8.37 -9.33
CA TYR A 271 -7.38 -9.65 -9.63
C TYR A 271 -7.21 -10.10 -11.09
N LEU A 272 -7.21 -9.19 -12.04
CA LEU A 272 -7.03 -9.47 -13.47
C LEU A 272 -7.92 -10.62 -13.99
N GLY A 273 -9.09 -10.80 -13.40
CA GLY A 273 -10.05 -11.86 -13.74
C GLY A 273 -10.01 -13.10 -12.85
N ASP A 274 -9.10 -13.19 -11.89
CA ASP A 274 -9.13 -14.21 -10.85
C ASP A 274 -10.35 -13.98 -9.95
N HIS A 275 -10.95 -15.04 -9.44
CA HIS A 275 -12.21 -15.00 -8.68
C HIS A 275 -13.36 -14.26 -9.39
N TRP A 276 -13.31 -14.12 -10.71
CA TRP A 276 -14.29 -13.32 -11.49
C TRP A 276 -14.29 -11.85 -11.11
N LEU A 277 -13.18 -11.33 -10.59
CA LEU A 277 -12.99 -9.96 -10.13
C LEU A 277 -11.98 -9.21 -11.01
N GLY A 278 -12.12 -7.90 -11.05
CA GLY A 278 -11.13 -6.96 -11.52
C GLY A 278 -10.74 -6.01 -10.38
N GLU A 279 -9.66 -5.26 -10.55
CA GLU A 279 -9.16 -4.36 -9.51
C GLU A 279 -8.73 -5.07 -8.20
N LYS A 280 -8.96 -4.47 -7.02
CA LYS A 280 -8.32 -4.80 -5.75
C LYS A 280 -9.23 -4.77 -4.53
N ASP A 281 -10.54 -4.76 -4.73
CA ASP A 281 -11.51 -4.33 -3.71
C ASP A 281 -11.82 -5.36 -2.59
N LEU A 282 -11.35 -6.59 -2.68
CA LEU A 282 -11.54 -7.62 -1.63
C LEU A 282 -10.18 -8.18 -1.17
N PHE A 283 -10.21 -9.23 -0.31
CA PHE A 283 -9.02 -9.68 0.42
C PHE A 283 -8.45 -11.04 -0.02
N HIS A 284 -8.81 -11.54 -1.20
CA HIS A 284 -8.18 -12.74 -1.74
C HIS A 284 -6.69 -12.48 -2.05
N ALA A 285 -5.90 -13.54 -2.09
CA ALA A 285 -4.46 -13.45 -2.31
C ALA A 285 -4.04 -12.55 -3.48
N PRO A 286 -4.71 -12.55 -4.66
CA PRO A 286 -4.35 -11.67 -5.78
C PRO A 286 -4.36 -10.17 -5.43
N SER A 287 -5.18 -9.75 -4.47
CA SER A 287 -5.29 -8.35 -4.03
C SER A 287 -4.34 -8.00 -2.88
N VAL A 288 -4.22 -8.87 -1.85
CA VAL A 288 -3.57 -8.49 -0.58
C VAL A 288 -2.21 -9.14 -0.35
N LYS A 289 -1.88 -10.23 -1.06
CA LYS A 289 -0.56 -10.88 -0.97
C LYS A 289 0.41 -10.24 -1.96
N VAL A 290 0.82 -9.02 -1.63
CA VAL A 290 1.77 -8.25 -2.44
C VAL A 290 3.21 -8.76 -2.29
N PRO A 291 4.09 -8.53 -3.28
CA PRO A 291 5.51 -8.82 -3.12
C PRO A 291 6.10 -7.99 -1.96
N LEU A 292 7.00 -8.60 -1.21
CA LEU A 292 7.87 -7.91 -0.26
C LEU A 292 9.26 -8.53 -0.33
N ILE A 293 10.22 -7.77 -0.83
CA ILE A 293 11.63 -8.18 -0.93
C ILE A 293 12.45 -7.11 -0.20
N ILE A 294 13.22 -7.53 0.81
CA ILE A 294 14.08 -6.61 1.56
C ILE A 294 15.53 -7.06 1.41
N PHE A 295 16.37 -6.15 0.98
CA PHE A 295 17.82 -6.27 1.01
C PHE A 295 18.37 -5.42 2.15
N ASP A 296 18.93 -6.06 3.16
CA ASP A 296 19.70 -5.41 4.23
C ASP A 296 21.19 -5.58 3.92
N PRO A 297 21.95 -4.50 3.70
CA PRO A 297 23.38 -4.57 3.40
C PRO A 297 24.22 -4.95 4.62
N SER A 298 23.64 -4.92 5.83
CA SER A 298 24.39 -5.15 7.05
C SER A 298 24.90 -6.60 7.15
N PRO A 299 26.11 -6.85 7.69
CA PRO A 299 26.62 -8.21 7.91
C PRO A 299 25.73 -9.06 8.81
N ALA A 300 24.87 -8.47 9.65
CA ALA A 300 23.93 -9.17 10.51
C ALA A 300 22.85 -9.93 9.70
N ALA A 301 22.62 -9.54 8.45
CA ALA A 301 21.67 -10.19 7.55
C ALA A 301 22.32 -11.23 6.59
N ASP A 302 23.63 -11.45 6.65
CA ASP A 302 24.33 -12.33 5.69
C ASP A 302 23.75 -13.76 5.67
N ALA A 303 23.38 -14.28 6.82
CA ALA A 303 22.87 -15.65 6.93
C ALA A 303 21.46 -15.84 6.35
N SER A 304 20.68 -14.76 6.21
CA SER A 304 19.30 -14.80 5.71
C SER A 304 19.15 -14.32 4.27
N ARG A 305 20.21 -13.75 3.66
CA ARG A 305 20.15 -13.30 2.26
C ARG A 305 19.81 -14.43 1.30
N GLY A 306 18.92 -14.16 0.36
CA GLY A 306 18.47 -15.14 -0.62
C GLY A 306 17.51 -16.19 -0.07
N THR A 307 17.05 -16.05 1.17
CA THR A 307 16.05 -16.95 1.76
C THR A 307 14.63 -16.39 1.58
N VAL A 308 13.66 -17.27 1.72
CA VAL A 308 12.23 -16.95 1.80
C VAL A 308 11.77 -17.18 3.23
N CYS A 309 10.98 -16.25 3.77
CA CYS A 309 10.39 -16.35 5.09
C CYS A 309 8.87 -16.37 4.97
N ASP A 310 8.22 -17.38 5.56
CA ASP A 310 6.77 -17.55 5.54
C ASP A 310 6.05 -16.88 6.74
N ALA A 311 6.78 -16.15 7.60
CA ALA A 311 6.18 -15.42 8.69
C ALA A 311 5.17 -14.39 8.16
N LEU A 312 4.02 -14.27 8.84
CA LEU A 312 3.01 -13.29 8.48
C LEU A 312 3.52 -11.88 8.77
N VAL A 313 3.61 -11.06 7.73
CA VAL A 313 4.05 -9.65 7.81
C VAL A 313 2.97 -8.74 7.23
N GLU A 314 2.99 -7.48 7.62
CA GLU A 314 2.00 -6.49 7.19
C GLU A 314 2.70 -5.20 6.75
N ALA A 315 2.05 -4.41 5.91
CA ALA A 315 2.57 -3.15 5.39
C ALA A 315 3.08 -2.18 6.49
N ILE A 316 2.41 -2.20 7.65
CA ILE A 316 2.76 -1.36 8.81
C ILE A 316 4.11 -1.72 9.44
N ASP A 317 4.69 -2.88 9.12
CA ASP A 317 5.96 -3.36 9.69
C ASP A 317 7.18 -2.65 9.09
N LEU A 318 7.02 -2.01 7.94
CA LEU A 318 8.10 -1.28 7.29
C LEU A 318 8.51 -0.02 8.07
N VAL A 319 7.54 0.70 8.66
CA VAL A 319 7.83 1.93 9.39
C VAL A 319 8.76 1.70 10.57
N PRO A 320 8.48 0.78 11.52
CA PRO A 320 9.41 0.50 12.63
C PRO A 320 10.74 -0.05 12.13
N SER A 321 10.75 -0.84 11.04
CA SER A 321 12.00 -1.36 10.46
C SER A 321 12.90 -0.25 9.93
N PHE A 322 12.35 0.74 9.24
CA PHE A 322 13.12 1.89 8.74
C PHE A 322 13.61 2.81 9.88
N ILE A 323 12.81 3.00 10.93
CA ILE A 323 13.23 3.76 12.11
C ILE A 323 14.44 3.09 12.78
N GLU A 324 14.42 1.78 12.98
CA GLU A 324 15.55 1.04 13.54
C GLU A 324 16.77 1.06 12.62
N THR A 325 16.57 0.96 11.29
CA THR A 325 17.67 1.10 10.32
C THR A 325 18.33 2.48 10.42
N ALA A 326 17.55 3.52 10.72
CA ALA A 326 18.04 4.87 10.97
C ALA A 326 18.70 5.06 12.36
N GLY A 327 18.78 4.01 13.16
CA GLY A 327 19.33 4.05 14.54
C GLY A 327 18.38 4.59 15.58
N GLY A 328 17.09 4.74 15.26
CA GLY A 328 16.04 5.18 16.18
C GLY A 328 15.35 4.03 16.92
N VAL A 329 14.48 4.40 17.84
CA VAL A 329 13.60 3.49 18.56
C VAL A 329 12.16 3.78 18.14
N PRO A 330 11.43 2.80 17.59
CA PRO A 330 10.03 2.99 17.21
C PRO A 330 9.18 3.40 18.43
N ALA A 331 8.35 4.43 18.27
CA ALA A 331 7.45 4.90 19.32
C ALA A 331 6.34 3.86 19.58
N ALA A 332 6.55 2.99 20.58
CA ALA A 332 5.68 1.85 20.88
C ALA A 332 4.22 2.25 21.16
N HIS A 333 3.96 3.46 21.67
CA HIS A 333 2.61 3.99 21.91
C HIS A 333 1.90 4.51 20.63
N VAL A 334 2.62 4.68 19.51
CA VAL A 334 2.09 5.19 18.26
C VAL A 334 2.04 4.09 17.20
N ILE A 335 3.18 3.44 16.94
CA ILE A 335 3.35 2.48 15.85
C ILE A 335 2.73 1.14 16.21
N GLU A 336 1.93 0.57 15.31
CA GLU A 336 1.26 -0.72 15.48
C GLU A 336 1.97 -1.86 14.76
N GLY A 337 2.86 -1.54 13.82
CA GLY A 337 3.72 -2.50 13.12
C GLY A 337 4.81 -3.09 14.03
N ARG A 338 5.44 -4.14 13.55
CA ARG A 338 6.56 -4.84 14.20
C ARG A 338 7.80 -4.74 13.32
N SER A 339 8.95 -4.46 13.90
CA SER A 339 10.20 -4.44 13.16
C SER A 339 10.50 -5.79 12.51
N LEU A 340 10.94 -5.75 11.25
CA LEU A 340 11.35 -6.92 10.48
C LEU A 340 12.82 -7.29 10.71
N HIS A 341 13.59 -6.51 11.46
CA HIS A 341 15.00 -6.78 11.70
C HIS A 341 15.30 -8.17 12.27
N PRO A 342 14.53 -8.72 13.23
CA PRO A 342 14.78 -10.11 13.66
C PRO A 342 14.67 -11.11 12.50
N ILE A 343 13.65 -10.96 11.67
CA ILE A 343 13.45 -11.84 10.49
C ILE A 343 14.59 -11.65 9.48
N LEU A 344 15.02 -10.42 9.24
CA LEU A 344 16.15 -10.12 8.34
C LEU A 344 17.48 -10.67 8.85
N ARG A 345 17.59 -10.99 10.14
CA ARG A 345 18.73 -11.66 10.76
C ARG A 345 18.56 -13.19 10.87
N GLY A 346 17.50 -13.72 10.30
CA GLY A 346 17.21 -15.15 10.30
C GLY A 346 16.50 -15.65 11.58
N GLU A 347 15.95 -14.76 12.39
CA GLU A 347 15.28 -15.08 13.64
C GLU A 347 13.79 -14.68 13.54
N VAL A 348 12.88 -15.64 13.63
CA VAL A 348 11.45 -15.39 13.82
C VAL A 348 11.17 -15.44 15.33
N PRO A 349 10.83 -14.31 15.98
CA PRO A 349 10.52 -14.29 17.41
C PRO A 349 9.40 -15.26 17.76
N ALA A 350 9.50 -15.95 18.90
CA ALA A 350 8.50 -16.91 19.35
C ALA A 350 7.10 -16.31 19.51
N GLU A 351 7.03 -15.01 19.85
CA GLU A 351 5.78 -14.25 19.97
C GLU A 351 5.44 -13.46 18.68
N TRP A 352 5.88 -13.94 17.52
CA TRP A 352 5.48 -13.33 16.26
C TRP A 352 3.96 -13.47 16.04
N ARG A 353 3.41 -12.66 15.11
CA ARG A 353 1.95 -12.68 14.88
C ARG A 353 1.49 -14.03 14.30
N GLU A 354 0.38 -14.51 14.82
CA GLU A 354 -0.30 -15.71 14.33
C GLU A 354 -1.35 -15.40 13.25
N ALA A 355 -1.75 -14.14 13.14
CA ALA A 355 -2.71 -13.66 12.15
C ALA A 355 -2.32 -12.30 11.59
N ALA A 356 -2.56 -12.10 10.30
CA ALA A 356 -2.52 -10.82 9.62
C ALA A 356 -3.93 -10.25 9.45
N PHE A 357 -4.05 -8.92 9.44
CA PHE A 357 -5.30 -8.20 9.39
C PHE A 357 -5.31 -7.18 8.27
N SER A 358 -6.46 -6.98 7.66
CA SER A 358 -6.71 -5.90 6.73
C SER A 358 -8.13 -5.37 6.92
N GLU A 359 -8.33 -4.11 6.56
CA GLU A 359 -9.61 -3.41 6.69
C GLU A 359 -9.93 -2.71 5.38
N TYR A 360 -11.21 -2.70 5.03
CA TYR A 360 -11.67 -1.98 3.86
C TYR A 360 -13.05 -1.35 4.12
N ASP A 361 -13.17 -0.08 3.74
CA ASP A 361 -14.44 0.63 3.75
C ASP A 361 -14.88 0.87 2.30
N TYR A 362 -15.94 0.16 1.88
CA TYR A 362 -16.44 0.22 0.51
C TYR A 362 -17.61 1.21 0.32
N VAL A 363 -17.73 2.19 1.21
CA VAL A 363 -18.84 3.17 1.19
C VAL A 363 -18.95 3.96 -0.12
N ILE A 364 -17.81 4.20 -0.79
CA ILE A 364 -17.77 4.93 -2.09
C ILE A 364 -17.95 4.01 -3.30
N LYS A 365 -18.07 2.69 -3.08
CA LYS A 365 -18.22 1.70 -4.16
C LYS A 365 -19.70 1.42 -4.45
N GLU A 366 -19.97 1.04 -5.70
CA GLU A 366 -21.33 0.66 -6.12
C GLU A 366 -21.91 -0.48 -5.27
N ALA A 367 -21.06 -1.40 -4.81
CA ALA A 367 -21.46 -2.52 -3.94
C ALA A 367 -22.25 -2.06 -2.70
N GLY A 368 -21.83 -0.98 -2.02
CA GLY A 368 -22.54 -0.43 -0.87
C GLY A 368 -23.97 -0.04 -1.20
N ARG A 369 -24.16 0.63 -2.34
CA ARG A 369 -25.47 1.05 -2.84
C ARG A 369 -26.35 -0.15 -3.24
N VAL A 370 -25.78 -1.13 -3.92
CA VAL A 370 -26.48 -2.35 -4.37
C VAL A 370 -26.96 -3.19 -3.17
N LEU A 371 -26.14 -3.27 -2.13
CA LEU A 371 -26.45 -3.99 -0.91
C LEU A 371 -27.43 -3.24 0.02
N GLY A 372 -27.74 -1.98 -0.29
CA GLY A 372 -28.59 -1.14 0.57
C GLY A 372 -27.94 -0.79 1.91
N SER A 373 -26.62 -0.89 2.00
CA SER A 373 -25.86 -0.61 3.22
C SER A 373 -25.75 0.89 3.49
N GLY A 374 -25.91 1.29 4.73
CA GLY A 374 -25.69 2.67 5.16
C GLY A 374 -24.19 3.05 5.11
N PRO A 375 -23.87 4.36 5.09
CA PRO A 375 -22.48 4.83 4.97
C PRO A 375 -21.52 4.32 6.06
N ARG A 376 -22.03 3.84 7.18
CA ARG A 376 -21.22 3.32 8.28
C ARG A 376 -21.19 1.78 8.35
N GLU A 377 -21.88 1.11 7.44
CA GLU A 377 -22.06 -0.35 7.41
C GLU A 377 -21.20 -1.01 6.32
N CYS A 378 -20.61 -0.22 5.42
CA CYS A 378 -19.82 -0.71 4.28
C CYS A 378 -18.39 -1.09 4.70
N LYS A 379 -18.26 -1.99 5.68
CA LYS A 379 -16.97 -2.34 6.26
C LYS A 379 -16.67 -3.82 6.14
N LEU A 380 -15.43 -4.11 5.80
CA LEU A 380 -14.87 -5.46 5.74
C LEU A 380 -13.64 -5.56 6.64
N TRP A 381 -13.47 -6.71 7.26
CA TRP A 381 -12.27 -7.06 8.01
C TRP A 381 -11.76 -8.41 7.57
N MET A 382 -10.48 -8.49 7.32
CA MET A 382 -9.77 -9.74 7.05
C MET A 382 -9.07 -10.24 8.31
N VAL A 383 -9.14 -11.53 8.54
CA VAL A 383 -8.26 -12.27 9.42
C VAL A 383 -7.63 -13.40 8.61
N ARG A 384 -6.31 -13.45 8.53
CA ARG A 384 -5.58 -14.47 7.79
C ARG A 384 -4.50 -15.09 8.67
N THR A 385 -4.62 -16.38 8.93
CA THR A 385 -3.60 -17.21 9.57
C THR A 385 -2.85 -18.03 8.51
N HIS A 386 -1.93 -18.90 8.91
CA HIS A 386 -1.28 -19.83 7.97
C HIS A 386 -2.26 -20.86 7.37
N ARG A 387 -3.35 -21.15 8.07
CA ARG A 387 -4.34 -22.12 7.61
C ARG A 387 -5.66 -21.49 7.15
N TRP A 388 -6.14 -20.50 7.85
CA TRP A 388 -7.48 -19.96 7.64
C TRP A 388 -7.44 -18.53 7.11
N PHE A 389 -8.31 -18.25 6.15
CA PHE A 389 -8.63 -16.90 5.74
C PHE A 389 -10.13 -16.68 5.96
N ALA A 390 -10.49 -15.62 6.70
CA ALA A 390 -11.85 -15.19 6.86
C ALA A 390 -12.01 -13.71 6.50
N MET A 391 -13.13 -13.40 5.85
CA MET A 391 -13.59 -12.04 5.57
C MET A 391 -14.90 -11.81 6.32
N PHE A 392 -14.88 -10.89 7.26
CA PHE A 392 -16.06 -10.48 8.04
C PHE A 392 -16.71 -9.26 7.38
N ALA A 393 -17.99 -9.37 7.08
CA ALA A 393 -18.78 -8.37 6.35
C ALA A 393 -20.16 -8.16 7.00
N PRO A 394 -20.27 -7.68 8.26
CA PRO A 394 -21.57 -7.47 8.88
C PRO A 394 -22.49 -6.57 8.04
N PRO A 395 -23.79 -6.86 7.97
CA PRO A 395 -24.54 -7.88 8.73
C PRO A 395 -24.52 -9.29 8.12
N PHE A 396 -23.76 -9.51 7.04
CA PHE A 396 -23.72 -10.80 6.36
C PHE A 396 -22.92 -11.84 7.15
N ARG A 397 -23.05 -13.12 6.77
CA ARG A 397 -22.18 -14.19 7.28
C ARG A 397 -20.72 -13.90 6.91
N PRO A 398 -19.74 -14.46 7.61
CA PRO A 398 -18.38 -14.41 7.11
C PRO A 398 -18.19 -15.28 5.86
N MET A 399 -17.24 -14.93 5.00
CA MET A 399 -16.61 -15.87 4.07
C MET A 399 -15.44 -16.57 4.79
N LEU A 400 -15.18 -17.84 4.48
CA LEU A 400 -14.14 -18.64 5.12
C LEU A 400 -13.46 -19.59 4.12
N PHE A 401 -12.15 -19.62 4.12
CA PHE A 401 -11.34 -20.50 3.26
C PHE A 401 -10.30 -21.26 4.09
N ASP A 402 -10.14 -22.58 3.81
CA ASP A 402 -9.07 -23.41 4.38
C ASP A 402 -7.87 -23.43 3.42
N LEU A 403 -6.88 -22.59 3.65
CA LEU A 403 -5.72 -22.41 2.78
C LEU A 403 -4.84 -23.67 2.67
N GLN A 404 -4.99 -24.62 3.59
CA GLN A 404 -4.26 -25.88 3.54
C GLN A 404 -4.85 -26.83 2.47
N SER A 405 -6.17 -26.88 2.36
CA SER A 405 -6.87 -27.73 1.39
C SER A 405 -7.26 -26.98 0.12
N ASP A 406 -7.37 -25.66 0.19
CA ASP A 406 -7.77 -24.75 -0.88
C ASP A 406 -6.86 -23.50 -0.90
N PRO A 407 -5.59 -23.66 -1.31
CA PRO A 407 -4.64 -22.55 -1.35
C PRO A 407 -5.02 -21.46 -2.37
N ASN A 408 -5.94 -21.76 -3.27
CA ASN A 408 -6.46 -20.86 -4.29
C ASN A 408 -7.72 -20.09 -3.86
N GLU A 409 -8.25 -20.34 -2.66
CA GLU A 409 -9.39 -19.61 -2.08
C GLU A 409 -10.69 -19.68 -2.94
N LEU A 410 -10.95 -20.83 -3.56
CA LEU A 410 -12.08 -21.04 -4.48
C LEU A 410 -13.33 -21.58 -3.81
N ASN A 411 -13.23 -22.09 -2.57
CA ASN A 411 -14.32 -22.75 -1.87
C ASN A 411 -14.68 -22.03 -0.57
N ASP A 412 -15.70 -21.18 -0.60
CA ASP A 412 -16.20 -20.47 0.59
C ASP A 412 -16.97 -21.41 1.54
N LEU A 413 -16.34 -21.78 2.64
CA LEU A 413 -16.88 -22.61 3.71
C LEU A 413 -17.80 -21.82 4.68
N GLY A 414 -17.95 -20.52 4.50
CA GLY A 414 -18.67 -19.66 5.46
C GLY A 414 -20.16 -19.94 5.63
N ALA A 415 -20.79 -20.66 4.68
CA ALA A 415 -22.18 -21.12 4.82
C ALA A 415 -22.31 -22.30 5.79
N ALA A 416 -21.27 -23.15 5.92
CA ALA A 416 -21.24 -24.31 6.82
C ALA A 416 -19.83 -24.49 7.37
N PRO A 417 -19.33 -23.55 8.20
CA PRO A 417 -17.97 -23.54 8.67
C PRO A 417 -17.68 -24.73 9.60
N PRO A 418 -16.45 -25.25 9.62
CA PRO A 418 -16.03 -26.22 10.64
C PRO A 418 -16.22 -25.65 12.05
N SER A 419 -16.60 -26.53 12.99
CA SER A 419 -16.91 -26.13 14.37
C SER A 419 -15.74 -25.41 15.03
N GLY A 420 -15.99 -24.25 15.64
CA GLY A 420 -15.02 -23.47 16.41
C GLY A 420 -14.12 -22.54 15.60
N VAL A 421 -13.99 -22.73 14.27
CA VAL A 421 -13.06 -21.94 13.45
C VAL A 421 -13.45 -20.45 13.38
N ILE A 422 -14.72 -20.16 13.16
CA ILE A 422 -15.20 -18.76 13.11
C ILE A 422 -15.03 -18.08 14.47
N GLU A 423 -15.24 -18.78 15.56
CA GLU A 423 -15.05 -18.28 16.93
C GLU A 423 -13.58 -17.96 17.21
N GLU A 424 -12.67 -18.85 16.78
CA GLU A 424 -11.22 -18.63 16.86
C GLU A 424 -10.80 -17.38 16.09
N LEU A 425 -11.23 -17.24 14.83
CA LEU A 425 -10.87 -16.09 13.99
C LEU A 425 -11.51 -14.78 14.50
N LYS A 426 -12.72 -14.84 15.08
CA LYS A 426 -13.31 -13.70 15.78
C LYS A 426 -12.53 -13.32 17.03
N ALA A 427 -11.95 -14.27 17.76
CA ALA A 427 -11.12 -13.98 18.92
C ALA A 427 -9.83 -13.27 18.51
N HIS A 428 -9.21 -13.68 17.39
CA HIS A 428 -8.08 -12.94 16.81
C HIS A 428 -8.48 -11.50 16.43
N LEU A 429 -9.59 -11.33 15.72
CA LEU A 429 -10.09 -10.01 15.30
C LEU A 429 -10.40 -9.12 16.50
N LEU A 430 -11.07 -9.66 17.53
CA LEU A 430 -11.39 -8.91 18.74
C LEU A 430 -10.12 -8.49 19.50
N THR A 431 -9.18 -9.42 19.68
CA THR A 431 -7.89 -9.14 20.34
C THR A 431 -7.13 -8.05 19.59
N TRP A 432 -7.09 -8.14 18.26
CA TRP A 432 -6.48 -7.13 17.42
C TRP A 432 -7.19 -5.78 17.58
N ALA A 433 -8.53 -5.73 17.53
CA ALA A 433 -9.30 -4.50 17.65
C ALA A 433 -9.13 -3.81 19.02
N LEU A 434 -9.06 -4.57 20.10
CA LEU A 434 -8.85 -4.05 21.46
C LEU A 434 -7.43 -3.51 21.69
N LYS A 435 -6.45 -3.95 20.88
CA LYS A 435 -5.06 -3.47 20.98
C LYS A 435 -4.77 -2.26 20.09
N ARG A 436 -5.80 -1.64 19.45
CA ARG A 436 -5.59 -0.42 18.65
C ARG A 436 -5.08 0.73 19.52
N LYS A 437 -4.04 1.41 19.03
CA LYS A 437 -3.37 2.48 19.77
C LYS A 437 -4.05 3.82 19.47
N SER A 438 -4.92 4.25 20.36
CA SER A 438 -5.64 5.53 20.26
C SER A 438 -5.05 6.63 21.15
N ALA A 439 -4.36 6.26 22.23
CA ALA A 439 -3.70 7.19 23.14
C ALA A 439 -2.22 7.37 22.72
N THR A 440 -1.98 8.30 21.80
CA THR A 440 -0.68 8.49 21.14
C THR A 440 0.12 9.69 21.64
N THR A 441 -0.38 10.39 22.66
CA THR A 441 0.24 11.61 23.19
C THR A 441 1.10 11.41 24.44
N VAL A 442 1.08 10.21 25.03
CA VAL A 442 1.84 9.86 26.23
C VAL A 442 2.52 8.53 26.01
N SER A 443 3.84 8.50 26.17
CA SER A 443 4.66 7.29 26.05
C SER A 443 4.56 6.39 27.28
N GLU A 444 5.00 5.14 27.16
CA GLU A 444 5.04 4.20 28.28
C GLU A 444 5.93 4.73 29.42
N SER A 445 7.10 5.32 29.11
CA SER A 445 7.96 5.94 30.13
C SER A 445 7.29 7.12 30.84
N GLN A 446 6.52 7.94 30.12
CA GLN A 446 5.75 9.02 30.74
C GLN A 446 4.62 8.48 31.62
N ILE A 447 4.00 7.36 31.25
CA ILE A 447 3.01 6.69 32.12
C ILE A 447 3.69 6.18 33.38
N GLU A 448 4.88 5.59 33.31
CA GLU A 448 5.66 5.16 34.49
C GLU A 448 6.02 6.33 35.40
N GLU A 449 6.43 7.47 34.82
CA GLU A 449 6.67 8.70 35.59
C GLU A 449 5.40 9.20 36.27
N LEU A 450 4.25 9.20 35.58
CA LEU A 450 2.97 9.59 36.16
C LEU A 450 2.57 8.65 37.32
N LEU A 451 2.73 7.34 37.14
CA LEU A 451 2.47 6.34 38.19
C LEU A 451 3.37 6.53 39.41
N ALA A 452 4.63 6.88 39.22
CA ALA A 452 5.56 7.16 40.30
C ALA A 452 5.16 8.42 41.10
N CYS A 453 4.39 9.33 40.48
CA CYS A 453 3.86 10.53 41.13
C CYS A 453 2.48 10.31 41.76
N GLU A 454 1.84 9.16 41.56
CA GLU A 454 0.55 8.84 42.16
C GLU A 454 0.67 8.71 43.67
N GLY A 455 -0.13 9.44 44.40
CA GLY A 455 -0.10 9.42 45.89
C GLY A 455 0.29 10.73 46.54
N GLY A 456 0.20 11.86 45.83
CA GLY A 456 0.27 13.16 46.48
C GLY A 456 1.37 14.08 45.98
N ALA A 457 1.78 13.95 44.76
CA ALA A 457 2.51 15.00 44.08
C ALA A 457 1.75 16.31 44.24
N ASP A 458 2.43 17.37 44.58
CA ASP A 458 1.90 18.73 44.70
C ASP A 458 0.93 18.99 45.87
N GLY A 459 0.83 18.09 46.86
CA GLY A 459 0.03 18.29 48.05
C GLY A 459 -1.48 18.28 47.85
N ILE A 460 -1.95 17.73 46.72
CA ILE A 460 -3.37 17.55 46.42
C ILE A 460 -3.82 16.15 46.88
N TYR A 461 -4.73 16.12 47.82
CA TYR A 461 -5.32 14.90 48.36
C TYR A 461 -6.84 14.96 48.20
N TYR A 462 -7.42 13.95 47.60
CA TYR A 462 -8.89 13.77 47.58
C TYR A 462 -9.24 12.28 47.70
N GLY A 463 -10.35 12.01 48.39
CA GLY A 463 -10.79 10.64 48.64
C GLY A 463 -9.99 9.90 49.75
N VAL A 464 -9.05 10.56 50.42
CA VAL A 464 -8.33 10.02 51.55
C VAL A 464 -8.86 10.64 52.84
N TRP A 465 -8.90 9.85 53.95
CA TRP A 465 -9.41 10.30 55.24
C TRP A 465 -8.46 11.32 55.91
N ASN A 466 -7.18 11.07 55.88
CA ASN A 466 -6.12 11.91 56.41
C ASN A 466 -4.82 11.70 55.62
N LYS A 467 -3.76 12.49 55.97
CA LYS A 467 -2.45 12.37 55.29
C LYS A 467 -1.79 11.00 55.44
N GLU A 468 -2.06 10.32 56.53
CA GLU A 468 -1.51 9.01 56.86
C GLU A 468 -2.25 7.86 56.16
N GLY A 469 -3.38 8.14 55.45
CA GLY A 469 -4.22 7.13 54.81
C GLY A 469 -4.93 6.18 55.76
N THR A 470 -4.94 6.50 57.06
CA THR A 470 -5.56 5.68 58.12
C THR A 470 -7.04 5.97 58.22
N LEU A 471 -7.86 4.91 58.25
CA LEU A 471 -9.30 5.00 58.51
C LEU A 471 -9.58 5.14 59.99
N PRO A 472 -10.71 5.78 60.41
CA PRO A 472 -11.07 5.97 61.78
C PRO A 472 -11.33 4.66 62.52
#